data_291fd94be072387440437743ddadd956
#
_entry.id   291fd94be072387440437743ddadd956
#
_cell.length_a   1.000
_cell.length_b   1.000
_cell.length_c   1.000
_cell.angle_alpha   90.00
_cell.angle_beta   90.00
_cell.angle_gamma   90.00
#
_symmetry.space_group_name_H-M   'P 1'
#
loop_
_entity.id
_entity.type
_entity.pdbx_description
1 polymer ?
#
loop_
_entity_poly.entity_id
_entity_poly.type
_entity_poly.pdbx_seq_one_letter_code
_entity_poly.pdbx_strand_id
1 'polypeptide(L)'
;MEYQFALEEQLSFALAREEISVHYQPKINAANGEIIGVEALCRWHSPEFGYVSPDQFIDVAEKTGLIIEIGDFVMKQALSLIHI
;
A
#
# COMPACT_ATOMS: atom_id res chain seq x y z
N MET A 1 12.90 11.47 -14.64
CA MET A 1 13.92 11.73 -13.61
C MET A 1 13.34 12.58 -12.51
N GLU A 2 12.88 13.75 -12.84
CA GLU A 2 12.31 14.63 -11.80
C GLU A 2 11.07 14.06 -11.17
N TYR A 3 10.25 13.36 -11.95
CA TYR A 3 9.05 12.76 -11.42
C TYR A 3 9.38 11.69 -10.38
N GLN A 4 10.36 10.83 -10.69
CA GLN A 4 10.72 9.76 -9.76
C GLN A 4 11.34 10.32 -8.49
N PHE A 5 12.15 11.36 -8.61
CA PHE A 5 12.75 11.99 -7.44
C PHE A 5 11.68 12.65 -6.57
N ALA A 6 10.74 13.34 -7.20
CA ALA A 6 9.64 13.98 -6.48
C ALA A 6 8.74 12.93 -5.83
N LEU A 7 8.51 11.82 -6.52
CA LEU A 7 7.71 10.73 -5.99
C LEU A 7 8.37 10.13 -4.74
N GLU A 8 9.68 9.93 -4.81
CA GLU A 8 10.46 9.42 -3.70
C GLU A 8 10.37 10.33 -2.49
N GLU A 9 10.51 11.64 -2.72
CA GLU A 9 10.44 12.61 -1.65
C GLU A 9 9.05 12.62 -1.00
N GLN A 10 8.01 12.62 -1.81
CA GLN A 10 6.66 12.64 -1.29
C GLN A 10 6.30 11.34 -0.56
N LEU A 11 6.80 10.23 -1.07
CA LEU A 11 6.53 8.94 -0.44
C LEU A 11 7.14 8.87 0.96
N SER A 12 8.27 9.53 1.17
CA SER A 12 8.93 9.51 2.47
C SER A 12 8.06 10.13 3.57
N PHE A 13 7.09 10.96 3.22
CA PHE A 13 6.18 11.59 4.17
C PHE A 13 4.79 10.98 4.17
N ALA A 14 4.52 10.07 3.24
CA ALA A 14 3.16 9.62 2.97
C ALA A 14 2.51 8.91 4.18
N LEU A 15 3.28 8.11 4.89
CA LEU A 15 2.74 7.40 6.06
C LEU A 15 2.38 8.38 7.17
N ALA A 16 3.26 9.33 7.45
CA ALA A 16 3.02 10.30 8.51
C ALA A 16 1.84 11.20 8.18
N ARG A 17 1.60 11.44 6.88
CA ARG A 17 0.49 12.27 6.44
C ARG A 17 -0.79 11.49 6.21
N GLU A 18 -0.78 10.19 6.50
CA GLU A 18 -1.94 9.33 6.35
C GLU A 18 -2.46 9.30 4.91
N GLU A 19 -1.55 9.30 3.96
CA GLU A 19 -1.89 9.24 2.54
C GLU A 19 -1.97 7.80 2.04
N ILE A 20 -1.42 6.86 2.80
CA ILE A 20 -1.40 5.47 2.42
C ILE A 20 -2.47 4.72 3.21
N SER A 21 -3.29 3.96 2.50
CA SER A 21 -4.34 3.17 3.11
C SER A 21 -4.22 1.73 2.64
N VAL A 22 -4.86 0.83 3.36
CA VAL A 22 -4.86 -0.59 3.02
C VAL A 22 -6.30 -0.98 2.72
N HIS A 23 -6.50 -1.57 1.55
CA HIS A 23 -7.79 -2.08 1.12
C HIS A 23 -7.72 -3.59 1.07
N TYR A 24 -8.79 -4.25 1.43
CA TYR A 24 -8.82 -5.71 1.51
C TYR A 24 -9.76 -6.25 0.45
N GLN A 25 -9.29 -7.23 -0.30
CA GLN A 25 -10.05 -7.81 -1.38
C GLN A 25 -10.15 -9.31 -1.17
N PRO A 26 -11.35 -9.86 -1.10
CA PRO A 26 -11.50 -11.31 -0.93
C PRO A 26 -11.14 -12.04 -2.22
N LYS A 27 -10.50 -13.17 -2.05
CA LYS A 27 -10.21 -14.06 -3.16
C LYS A 27 -11.23 -15.18 -3.11
N ILE A 28 -11.88 -15.42 -4.22
CA ILE A 28 -13.02 -16.33 -4.29
C ILE A 28 -12.69 -17.49 -5.21
N ASN A 29 -13.04 -18.70 -4.75
CA ASN A 29 -12.94 -19.89 -5.57
C ASN A 29 -14.03 -19.82 -6.64
N ALA A 30 -13.63 -19.80 -7.90
CA ALA A 30 -14.55 -19.62 -9.00
C ALA A 30 -15.51 -20.81 -9.14
N ALA A 31 -15.12 -21.99 -8.65
CA ALA A 31 -15.94 -23.19 -8.81
C ALA A 31 -17.12 -23.21 -7.86
N ASN A 32 -16.98 -22.70 -6.63
CA ASN A 32 -18.03 -22.82 -5.63
C ASN A 32 -18.37 -21.51 -4.91
N GLY A 33 -17.71 -20.42 -5.27
CA GLY A 33 -18.00 -19.12 -4.67
C GLY A 33 -17.49 -18.92 -3.26
N GLU A 34 -16.72 -19.83 -2.73
CA GLU A 34 -16.20 -19.72 -1.38
C GLU A 34 -15.04 -18.77 -1.31
N ILE A 35 -14.93 -18.05 -0.19
CA ILE A 35 -13.81 -17.17 0.04
C ILE A 35 -12.62 -18.03 0.50
N ILE A 36 -11.52 -17.95 -0.26
CA ILE A 36 -10.34 -18.76 0.03
C ILE A 36 -9.19 -17.92 0.57
N GLY A 37 -9.38 -16.61 0.67
CA GLY A 37 -8.35 -15.76 1.22
C GLY A 37 -8.72 -14.30 1.06
N VAL A 38 -7.88 -13.43 1.63
CA VAL A 38 -8.06 -11.99 1.54
C VAL A 38 -6.71 -11.39 1.19
N GLU A 39 -6.70 -10.51 0.21
CA GLU A 39 -5.50 -9.83 -0.22
C GLU A 39 -5.50 -8.41 0.31
N ALA A 40 -4.39 -8.02 0.95
CA ALA A 40 -4.23 -6.65 1.43
C ALA A 40 -3.56 -5.84 0.33
N LEU A 41 -4.21 -4.77 -0.08
CA LEU A 41 -3.73 -3.93 -1.18
C LEU A 41 -3.46 -2.53 -0.66
N CYS A 42 -2.25 -2.06 -0.88
CA CYS A 42 -1.82 -0.75 -0.43
C CYS A 42 -2.20 0.29 -1.48
N ARG A 43 -2.76 1.42 -1.01
CA ARG A 43 -3.18 2.50 -1.90
C ARG A 43 -2.53 3.79 -1.43
N TRP A 44 -2.02 4.58 -2.36
CA TRP A 44 -1.45 5.87 -2.04
C TRP A 44 -2.19 6.95 -2.80
N HIS A 45 -2.74 7.91 -2.04
CA HIS A 45 -3.37 9.11 -2.61
C HIS A 45 -2.52 10.30 -2.19
N SER A 46 -1.74 10.80 -3.12
CA SER A 46 -0.86 11.94 -2.89
C SER A 46 -1.61 13.23 -3.19
N PRO A 47 -1.49 14.24 -2.32
CA PRO A 47 -2.12 15.54 -2.63
C PRO A 47 -1.52 16.17 -3.88
N GLU A 48 -0.26 15.85 -4.18
CA GLU A 48 0.42 16.43 -5.32
C GLU A 48 0.21 15.64 -6.59
N PHE A 49 0.27 14.29 -6.49
CA PHE A 49 0.21 13.43 -7.66
C PHE A 49 -1.13 12.74 -7.85
N GLY A 50 -2.03 12.86 -6.87
CA GLY A 50 -3.29 12.13 -6.92
C GLY A 50 -3.06 10.67 -6.59
N TYR A 51 -3.86 9.80 -7.19
CA TYR A 51 -3.69 8.36 -6.96
C TYR A 51 -2.43 7.87 -7.66
N VAL A 52 -1.54 7.26 -6.90
CA VAL A 52 -0.30 6.70 -7.44
C VAL A 52 -0.44 5.19 -7.47
N SER A 53 -0.22 4.58 -8.64
CA SER A 53 -0.42 3.15 -8.77
C SER A 53 0.62 2.38 -7.94
N PRO A 54 0.24 1.20 -7.42
CA PRO A 54 1.16 0.40 -6.62
C PRO A 54 2.46 0.06 -7.36
N ASP A 55 2.37 -0.18 -8.67
CA ASP A 55 3.56 -0.49 -9.45
C ASP A 55 4.60 0.59 -9.36
N GLN A 56 4.16 1.84 -9.33
CA GLN A 56 5.08 2.97 -9.28
C GLN A 56 5.65 3.17 -7.89
N PHE A 57 4.79 3.22 -6.86
CA PHE A 57 5.33 3.59 -5.55
C PHE A 57 6.00 2.41 -4.84
N ILE A 58 5.60 1.19 -5.11
CA ILE A 58 6.27 0.04 -4.52
C ILE A 58 7.69 -0.07 -5.05
N ASP A 59 7.88 0.18 -6.35
CA ASP A 59 9.22 0.17 -6.94
C ASP A 59 10.12 1.21 -6.26
N VAL A 60 9.60 2.41 -6.05
CA VAL A 60 10.33 3.47 -5.37
C VAL A 60 10.61 3.07 -3.91
N ALA A 61 9.61 2.48 -3.25
CA ALA A 61 9.75 2.07 -1.87
C ALA A 61 10.85 1.02 -1.70
N GLU A 62 10.94 0.10 -2.64
CA GLU A 62 11.97 -0.92 -2.59
C GLU A 62 13.36 -0.34 -2.78
N LYS A 63 13.49 0.59 -3.72
CA LYS A 63 14.78 1.20 -4.00
C LYS A 63 15.30 2.09 -2.88
N THR A 64 14.39 2.67 -2.13
CA THR A 64 14.74 3.61 -1.07
C THR A 64 14.75 2.99 0.32
N GLY A 65 14.27 1.75 0.45
CA GLY A 65 14.15 1.10 1.74
C GLY A 65 12.86 1.44 2.47
N LEU A 66 12.05 2.33 1.93
CA LEU A 66 10.77 2.71 2.56
C LEU A 66 9.80 1.55 2.59
N ILE A 67 10.04 0.52 1.79
CA ILE A 67 9.18 -0.66 1.78
C ILE A 67 9.09 -1.32 3.15
N ILE A 68 10.12 -1.18 3.96
CA ILE A 68 10.12 -1.77 5.30
C ILE A 68 9.08 -1.07 6.17
N GLU A 69 9.04 0.25 6.14
CA GLU A 69 8.06 1.01 6.92
C GLU A 69 6.65 0.79 6.41
N ILE A 70 6.50 0.75 5.09
CA ILE A 70 5.20 0.52 4.48
C ILE A 70 4.71 -0.88 4.81
N GLY A 71 5.59 -1.87 4.74
CA GLY A 71 5.24 -3.24 5.10
C GLY A 71 4.81 -3.36 6.54
N ASP A 72 5.51 -2.68 7.43
CA ASP A 72 5.17 -2.68 8.85
C ASP A 72 3.78 -2.06 9.06
N PHE A 73 3.51 -0.97 8.37
CA PHE A 73 2.20 -0.32 8.43
C PHE A 73 1.08 -1.25 7.97
N VAL A 74 1.29 -1.93 6.83
CA VAL A 74 0.31 -2.85 6.28
C VAL A 74 0.05 -3.98 7.26
N MET A 75 1.12 -4.53 7.85
CA MET A 75 0.98 -5.62 8.79
C MET A 75 0.19 -5.20 10.03
N LYS A 76 0.46 -4.01 10.56
CA LYS A 76 -0.27 -3.53 11.72
C LYS A 76 -1.74 -3.30 11.41
N GLN A 77 -2.04 -2.80 10.22
CA GLN A 77 -3.43 -2.63 9.81
C GLN A 77 -4.15 -3.97 9.71
N ALA A 78 -3.48 -4.95 9.12
CA ALA A 78 -4.07 -6.28 8.96
C ALA A 78 -4.31 -6.92 10.32
N LEU A 79 -3.36 -6.80 11.24
CA LEU A 79 -3.50 -7.37 12.57
C LEU A 79 -4.65 -6.74 13.35
N SER A 80 -4.91 -5.45 13.13
CA SER A 80 -6.00 -4.79 13.84
C SER A 80 -7.36 -5.33 13.41
N LEU A 81 -7.46 -5.89 12.20
CA LEU A 81 -8.70 -6.46 11.71
C LEU A 81 -9.01 -7.82 12.32
N ILE A 82 -7.97 -8.58 12.66
CA ILE A 82 -8.18 -9.91 13.22
C ILE A 82 -8.10 -9.89 14.74
N HIS A 83 -7.97 -8.71 15.31
CA HIS A 83 -7.98 -8.57 16.75
C HIS A 83 -9.40 -8.80 17.27
N ILE A 84 -9.50 -9.60 18.29
CA ILE A 84 -10.78 -9.95 18.88
C ILE A 84 -10.85 -9.51 20.34
#